data_fcce144e9cc0deee5e4dccef3ffe95f3
#
_entry.id   fcce144e9cc0deee5e4dccef3ffe95f3
#
_cell.length_a   1.000
_cell.length_b   1.000
_cell.length_c   1.000
_cell.angle_alpha   90.00
_cell.angle_beta   90.00
_cell.angle_gamma   90.00
#
_symmetry.space_group_name_H-M   'P 1'
#
loop_
_entity.id
_entity.type
_entity.pdbx_description
1 polymer ?
#
loop_
_entity_poly.entity_id
_entity_poly.type
_entity_poly.pdbx_seq_one_letter_code
_entity_poly.pdbx_strand_id
1 'polypeptide(L)'
;MRERDLLPELFWTADSASLQGQRRSVVLSAWELILLAVAAATGSADGAPWAWPAAVAYLGAIALAVVISRQNPQGLWYEGRAAAESVKTLAWKFAVRADAYRPPPRTLPDAEGLYRFQLGRVLGAFRGSRVIGPGRGTELAGITEAMRRLREQPLAVRREVYLRERIQVQQEWYRSKSRYCARAGHWTGVLGVVLPALGLVLAVLRALGAFTYDALGTVSAVAASVTAWAQLRQYAPLAAAYGLAADELELIRHQLTALDLESADAEEIWARLARDAEDAVSREHTTWQARREIRTTTDREH
;
A
#
# COMPACT_ATOMS: atom_id res chain seq x y z
N MET A 1 10.08 23.30 -8.43
CA MET A 1 10.69 22.21 -7.62
C MET A 1 9.67 21.08 -7.59
N ARG A 2 10.05 19.87 -7.90
CA ARG A 2 9.15 18.70 -7.92
C ARG A 2 9.44 17.81 -6.71
N GLU A 3 8.43 17.08 -6.22
CA GLU A 3 8.61 16.15 -5.08
C GLU A 3 9.79 15.17 -5.28
N ARG A 4 9.96 14.64 -6.49
CA ARG A 4 11.05 13.69 -6.78
C ARG A 4 12.46 14.23 -6.51
N ASP A 5 12.66 15.55 -6.61
CA ASP A 5 13.97 16.19 -6.40
C ASP A 5 14.25 16.36 -4.90
N LEU A 6 13.19 16.39 -4.08
CA LEU A 6 13.23 16.48 -2.62
C LEU A 6 13.59 15.16 -1.96
N LEU A 7 13.14 14.04 -2.51
CA LEU A 7 13.20 12.76 -1.82
C LEU A 7 14.60 12.13 -1.91
N PRO A 8 15.16 11.64 -0.79
CA PRO A 8 16.45 10.99 -0.77
C PRO A 8 16.41 9.62 -1.47
N GLU A 9 17.57 9.11 -1.86
CA GLU A 9 17.71 7.82 -2.56
C GLU A 9 17.15 6.63 -1.76
N LEU A 10 17.20 6.72 -0.44
CA LEU A 10 16.58 5.73 0.45
C LEU A 10 15.07 5.57 0.21
N PHE A 11 14.35 6.67 -0.07
CA PHE A 11 12.94 6.61 -0.44
C PHE A 11 12.75 5.75 -1.69
N TRP A 12 13.51 6.02 -2.75
CA TRP A 12 13.38 5.31 -4.02
C TRP A 12 13.72 3.82 -3.90
N THR A 13 14.72 3.50 -3.08
CA THR A 13 15.07 2.11 -2.78
C THR A 13 13.93 1.38 -2.07
N ALA A 14 13.34 1.99 -1.05
CA ALA A 14 12.24 1.43 -0.29
C ALA A 14 10.95 1.33 -1.14
N ASP A 15 10.63 2.37 -1.92
CA ASP A 15 9.46 2.39 -2.80
C ASP A 15 9.57 1.32 -3.91
N SER A 16 10.74 1.17 -4.52
CA SER A 16 10.98 0.14 -5.53
C SER A 16 10.83 -1.28 -4.96
N ALA A 17 11.33 -1.53 -3.76
CA ALA A 17 11.15 -2.81 -3.06
C ALA A 17 9.67 -3.07 -2.75
N SER A 18 8.94 -2.05 -2.31
CA SER A 18 7.49 -2.10 -2.09
C SER A 18 6.73 -2.47 -3.36
N LEU A 19 6.99 -1.79 -4.47
CA LEU A 19 6.35 -2.05 -5.76
C LEU A 19 6.64 -3.45 -6.30
N GLN A 20 7.88 -3.94 -6.14
CA GLN A 20 8.25 -5.31 -6.50
C GLN A 20 7.50 -6.34 -5.64
N GLY A 21 7.46 -6.12 -4.31
CA GLY A 21 6.71 -6.95 -3.38
C GLY A 21 5.23 -7.02 -3.75
N GLN A 22 4.62 -5.86 -4.01
CA GLN A 22 3.22 -5.76 -4.44
C GLN A 22 2.96 -6.54 -5.72
N ARG A 23 3.76 -6.29 -6.77
CA ARG A 23 3.58 -6.95 -8.07
C ARG A 23 3.71 -8.47 -7.95
N ARG A 24 4.75 -8.94 -7.24
CA ARG A 24 4.96 -10.39 -7.03
C ARG A 24 3.81 -11.02 -6.24
N SER A 25 3.38 -10.40 -5.15
CA SER A 25 2.26 -10.89 -4.35
C SER A 25 1.00 -11.06 -5.20
N VAL A 26 0.62 -10.02 -5.95
CA VAL A 26 -0.58 -10.01 -6.80
C VAL A 26 -0.49 -11.07 -7.90
N VAL A 27 0.64 -11.14 -8.62
CA VAL A 27 0.81 -12.06 -9.76
C VAL A 27 0.85 -13.51 -9.30
N LEU A 28 1.61 -13.82 -8.24
CA LEU A 28 1.71 -15.20 -7.75
C LEU A 28 0.37 -15.70 -7.20
N SER A 29 -0.34 -14.89 -6.41
CA SER A 29 -1.67 -15.27 -5.91
C SER A 29 -2.71 -15.40 -7.02
N ALA A 30 -2.66 -14.57 -8.06
CA ALA A 30 -3.55 -14.73 -9.21
C ALA A 30 -3.30 -16.04 -9.94
N TRP A 31 -2.04 -16.40 -10.21
CA TRP A 31 -1.70 -17.68 -10.85
C TRP A 31 -2.08 -18.89 -10.01
N GLU A 32 -1.89 -18.83 -8.69
CA GLU A 32 -2.31 -19.89 -7.77
C GLU A 32 -3.82 -20.14 -7.89
N LEU A 33 -4.64 -19.09 -7.83
CA LEU A 33 -6.10 -19.22 -7.96
C LEU A 33 -6.52 -19.72 -9.36
N ILE A 34 -5.84 -19.28 -10.43
CA ILE A 34 -6.09 -19.75 -11.78
C ILE A 34 -5.77 -21.25 -11.90
N LEU A 35 -4.63 -21.71 -11.37
CA LEU A 35 -4.27 -23.12 -11.40
C LEU A 35 -5.25 -23.98 -10.63
N LEU A 36 -5.73 -23.52 -9.46
CA LEU A 36 -6.77 -24.22 -8.70
C LEU A 36 -8.10 -24.32 -9.48
N ALA A 37 -8.51 -23.25 -10.17
CA ALA A 37 -9.70 -23.27 -11.02
C ALA A 37 -9.53 -24.21 -12.23
N VAL A 38 -8.34 -24.21 -12.87
CA VAL A 38 -8.01 -25.15 -13.96
C VAL A 38 -8.00 -26.59 -13.48
N ALA A 39 -7.42 -26.85 -12.30
CA ALA A 39 -7.41 -28.19 -11.71
C ALA A 39 -8.84 -28.70 -11.46
N ALA A 40 -9.73 -27.84 -10.95
CA ALA A 40 -11.14 -28.19 -10.75
C ALA A 40 -11.87 -28.45 -12.09
N ALA A 41 -11.65 -27.60 -13.09
CA ALA A 41 -12.27 -27.73 -14.41
C ALA A 41 -11.83 -29.02 -15.14
N THR A 42 -10.54 -29.37 -15.08
CA THR A 42 -10.02 -30.58 -15.73
C THR A 42 -10.32 -31.83 -14.92
N GLY A 43 -10.32 -31.74 -13.57
CA GLY A 43 -10.67 -32.85 -12.69
C GLY A 43 -12.16 -33.26 -12.72
N SER A 44 -13.04 -32.35 -13.16
CA SER A 44 -14.48 -32.64 -13.33
C SER A 44 -14.83 -33.25 -14.69
N ALA A 45 -13.86 -33.38 -15.61
CA ALA A 45 -14.07 -34.00 -16.90
C ALA A 45 -13.95 -35.54 -16.81
N ASP A 46 -14.83 -36.27 -17.55
CA ASP A 46 -14.86 -37.69 -17.53
C ASP A 46 -13.65 -38.29 -18.28
N GLY A 47 -13.02 -39.28 -17.65
CA GLY A 47 -11.97 -40.10 -18.23
C GLY A 47 -10.55 -39.82 -17.72
N ALA A 48 -9.76 -40.91 -17.65
CA ALA A 48 -8.38 -40.90 -17.12
C ALA A 48 -7.43 -39.86 -17.77
N PRO A 49 -7.56 -39.49 -19.08
CA PRO A 49 -6.68 -38.50 -19.69
C PRO A 49 -6.75 -37.10 -19.02
N TRP A 50 -7.91 -36.71 -18.48
CA TRP A 50 -8.12 -35.41 -17.84
C TRP A 50 -7.55 -35.32 -16.42
N ALA A 51 -7.28 -36.43 -15.78
CA ALA A 51 -6.65 -36.47 -14.47
C ALA A 51 -5.20 -35.94 -14.49
N TRP A 52 -4.46 -36.10 -15.58
CA TRP A 52 -3.09 -35.61 -15.69
C TRP A 52 -2.99 -34.08 -15.72
N PRO A 53 -3.76 -33.34 -16.55
CA PRO A 53 -3.80 -31.88 -16.48
C PRO A 53 -4.20 -31.35 -15.10
N ALA A 54 -5.16 -32.00 -14.43
CA ALA A 54 -5.54 -31.65 -13.06
C ALA A 54 -4.37 -31.82 -12.08
N ALA A 55 -3.68 -32.96 -12.14
CA ALA A 55 -2.52 -33.22 -11.29
C ALA A 55 -1.38 -32.21 -11.51
N VAL A 56 -1.09 -31.87 -12.76
CA VAL A 56 -0.08 -30.84 -13.11
C VAL A 56 -0.49 -29.48 -12.58
N ALA A 57 -1.76 -29.10 -12.70
CA ALA A 57 -2.27 -27.83 -12.19
C ALA A 57 -2.18 -27.76 -10.64
N TYR A 58 -2.53 -28.82 -9.92
CA TYR A 58 -2.34 -28.90 -8.47
C TYR A 58 -0.86 -28.82 -8.08
N LEU A 59 0.03 -29.53 -8.77
CA LEU A 59 1.46 -29.44 -8.51
C LEU A 59 1.98 -28.02 -8.70
N GLY A 60 1.53 -27.33 -9.75
CA GLY A 60 1.84 -25.92 -9.99
C GLY A 60 1.32 -25.00 -8.88
N ALA A 61 0.09 -25.19 -8.42
CA ALA A 61 -0.50 -24.42 -7.31
C ALA A 61 0.30 -24.66 -6.00
N ILE A 62 0.65 -25.90 -5.68
CA ILE A 62 1.48 -26.24 -4.51
C ILE A 62 2.86 -25.53 -4.62
N ALA A 63 3.50 -25.60 -5.78
CA ALA A 63 4.79 -24.95 -6.00
C ALA A 63 4.70 -23.43 -5.79
N LEU A 64 3.64 -22.78 -6.30
CA LEU A 64 3.39 -21.34 -6.06
C LEU A 64 3.12 -21.05 -4.59
N ALA A 65 2.31 -21.83 -3.89
CA ALA A 65 2.06 -21.66 -2.46
C ALA A 65 3.37 -21.73 -1.65
N VAL A 66 4.26 -22.69 -1.95
CA VAL A 66 5.59 -22.80 -1.33
C VAL A 66 6.45 -21.56 -1.64
N VAL A 67 6.43 -21.06 -2.88
CA VAL A 67 7.18 -19.85 -3.27
C VAL A 67 6.64 -18.62 -2.52
N ILE A 68 5.31 -18.45 -2.46
CA ILE A 68 4.67 -17.34 -1.74
C ILE A 68 5.02 -17.38 -0.25
N SER A 69 4.92 -18.55 0.37
CA SER A 69 5.25 -18.74 1.79
C SER A 69 6.71 -18.44 2.09
N ARG A 70 7.66 -18.93 1.29
CA ARG A 70 9.10 -18.74 1.52
C ARG A 70 9.57 -17.33 1.19
N GLN A 71 9.06 -16.74 0.12
CA GLN A 71 9.48 -15.41 -0.32
C GLN A 71 8.78 -14.28 0.42
N ASN A 72 7.62 -14.54 1.00
CA ASN A 72 6.76 -13.54 1.69
C ASN A 72 6.73 -12.18 0.96
N PRO A 73 6.30 -12.13 -0.32
CA PRO A 73 6.32 -10.90 -1.11
C PRO A 73 5.39 -9.83 -0.54
N GLN A 74 4.34 -10.23 0.17
CA GLN A 74 3.44 -9.33 0.87
C GLN A 74 4.13 -8.62 2.03
N GLY A 75 4.98 -9.32 2.79
CA GLY A 75 5.81 -8.71 3.83
C GLY A 75 6.75 -7.66 3.27
N LEU A 76 7.45 -7.98 2.17
CA LEU A 76 8.32 -7.03 1.48
C LEU A 76 7.57 -5.78 0.99
N TRP A 77 6.34 -5.95 0.46
CA TRP A 77 5.50 -4.83 0.05
C TRP A 77 5.20 -3.89 1.20
N TYR A 78 4.72 -4.41 2.34
CA TYR A 78 4.34 -3.58 3.48
C TYR A 78 5.54 -2.92 4.16
N GLU A 79 6.64 -3.65 4.34
CA GLU A 79 7.87 -3.11 4.92
C GLU A 79 8.45 -2.00 4.05
N GLY A 80 8.53 -2.24 2.72
CA GLY A 80 8.98 -1.24 1.77
C GLY A 80 8.10 0.00 1.76
N ARG A 81 6.77 -0.16 1.81
CA ARG A 81 5.83 0.95 1.85
C ARG A 81 5.98 1.77 3.13
N ALA A 82 6.04 1.10 4.28
CA ALA A 82 6.21 1.78 5.57
C ALA A 82 7.55 2.55 5.65
N ALA A 83 8.64 1.96 5.16
CA ALA A 83 9.94 2.62 5.10
C ALA A 83 9.91 3.85 4.18
N ALA A 84 9.38 3.70 2.97
CA ALA A 84 9.28 4.79 1.99
C ALA A 84 8.46 5.97 2.54
N GLU A 85 7.28 5.73 3.07
CA GLU A 85 6.43 6.80 3.61
C GLU A 85 7.05 7.46 4.86
N SER A 86 7.71 6.69 5.74
CA SER A 86 8.42 7.27 6.88
C SER A 86 9.54 8.22 6.44
N VAL A 87 10.32 7.83 5.45
CA VAL A 87 11.39 8.67 4.87
C VAL A 87 10.81 9.91 4.19
N LYS A 88 9.73 9.74 3.43
CA LYS A 88 9.04 10.83 2.73
C LYS A 88 8.47 11.87 3.71
N THR A 89 7.80 11.41 4.76
CA THR A 89 7.27 12.28 5.83
C THR A 89 8.39 13.07 6.51
N LEU A 90 9.51 12.43 6.87
CA LEU A 90 10.65 13.13 7.47
C LEU A 90 11.24 14.17 6.51
N ALA A 91 11.39 13.83 5.22
CA ALA A 91 11.92 14.73 4.21
C ALA A 91 11.05 15.99 4.06
N TRP A 92 9.72 15.82 3.97
CA TRP A 92 8.80 16.94 3.90
C TRP A 92 8.78 17.78 5.18
N LYS A 93 8.70 17.15 6.38
CA LYS A 93 8.78 17.87 7.65
C LYS A 93 10.02 18.73 7.75
N PHE A 94 11.19 18.22 7.37
CA PHE A 94 12.43 18.99 7.35
C PHE A 94 12.38 20.14 6.35
N ALA A 95 11.99 19.87 5.10
CA ALA A 95 12.03 20.84 4.01
C ALA A 95 11.09 22.02 4.20
N VAL A 96 9.89 21.80 4.80
CA VAL A 96 8.91 22.87 5.02
C VAL A 96 8.98 23.51 6.40
N ARG A 97 9.96 23.14 7.23
CA ARG A 97 10.09 23.59 8.63
C ARG A 97 8.88 23.23 9.50
N ALA A 98 8.30 22.03 9.31
CA ALA A 98 7.28 21.52 10.20
C ALA A 98 7.81 21.41 11.65
N ASP A 99 6.90 21.27 12.61
CA ASP A 99 7.28 21.21 14.02
C ASP A 99 8.28 20.07 14.28
N ALA A 100 9.13 20.33 15.26
CA ALA A 100 10.45 19.83 15.56
C ALA A 100 11.57 20.40 14.67
N TYR A 101 11.31 20.95 13.48
CA TYR A 101 12.35 21.52 12.61
C TYR A 101 12.25 23.04 12.41
N ARG A 102 11.33 23.75 13.07
CA ARG A 102 11.19 25.21 12.94
C ARG A 102 12.35 25.95 13.62
N PRO A 103 12.80 27.10 13.11
CA PRO A 103 13.65 28.04 13.82
C PRO A 103 12.83 29.04 14.62
N PRO A 104 13.43 29.82 15.56
CA PRO A 104 14.30 29.35 16.63
C PRO A 104 13.51 28.51 17.65
N PRO A 105 14.16 27.78 18.47
CA PRO A 105 15.56 27.90 18.84
C PRO A 105 16.54 27.06 18.00
N ARG A 106 16.10 26.41 16.92
CA ARG A 106 16.97 25.47 16.19
C ARG A 106 17.58 26.09 14.95
N THR A 107 18.89 26.14 14.92
CA THR A 107 19.69 26.50 13.75
C THR A 107 19.67 25.41 12.68
N LEU A 108 20.12 25.70 11.47
CA LEU A 108 20.17 24.71 10.39
C LEU A 108 21.00 23.45 10.77
N PRO A 109 22.20 23.54 11.38
CA PRO A 109 22.96 22.38 11.84
C PRO A 109 22.19 21.52 12.82
N ASP A 110 21.48 22.11 13.77
CA ASP A 110 20.65 21.39 14.75
C ASP A 110 19.48 20.67 14.07
N ALA A 111 18.85 21.32 13.09
CA ALA A 111 17.77 20.72 12.31
C ALA A 111 18.25 19.52 11.47
N GLU A 112 19.44 19.62 10.86
CA GLU A 112 20.05 18.50 10.14
C GLU A 112 20.44 17.36 11.08
N GLY A 113 21.00 17.66 12.24
CA GLY A 113 21.31 16.67 13.27
C GLY A 113 20.06 15.93 13.75
N LEU A 114 18.96 16.67 13.99
CA LEU A 114 17.67 16.06 14.35
C LEU A 114 17.13 15.18 13.24
N TYR A 115 17.20 15.63 11.98
CA TYR A 115 16.76 14.83 10.82
C TYR A 115 17.53 13.51 10.75
N ARG A 116 18.87 13.55 10.83
CA ARG A 116 19.72 12.36 10.82
C ARG A 116 19.42 11.42 11.99
N PHE A 117 19.16 11.96 13.18
CA PHE A 117 18.77 11.17 14.34
C PHE A 117 17.43 10.46 14.13
N GLN A 118 16.41 11.18 13.66
CA GLN A 118 15.08 10.60 13.41
C GLN A 118 15.13 9.57 12.28
N LEU A 119 15.89 9.85 11.23
CA LEU A 119 16.10 8.90 10.14
C LEU A 119 16.83 7.64 10.61
N GLY A 120 17.83 7.79 11.51
CA GLY A 120 18.49 6.66 12.16
C GLY A 120 17.53 5.78 12.95
N ARG A 121 16.52 6.36 13.60
CA ARG A 121 15.44 5.59 14.27
C ARG A 121 14.59 4.82 13.27
N VAL A 122 14.19 5.45 12.15
CA VAL A 122 13.47 4.78 11.07
C VAL A 122 14.30 3.60 10.54
N LEU A 123 15.55 3.83 10.20
CA LEU A 123 16.46 2.76 9.76
C LEU A 123 16.60 1.63 10.79
N GLY A 124 16.65 2.00 12.07
CA GLY A 124 16.69 1.04 13.19
C GLY A 124 15.47 0.13 13.24
N ALA A 125 14.27 0.65 12.96
CA ALA A 125 13.03 -0.10 12.94
C ALA A 125 12.96 -1.12 11.78
N PHE A 126 13.71 -0.88 10.69
CA PHE A 126 13.80 -1.77 9.52
C PHE A 126 15.09 -2.59 9.48
N ARG A 127 15.86 -2.67 10.59
CA ARG A 127 17.03 -3.56 10.69
C ARG A 127 16.61 -5.02 10.49
N GLY A 128 17.30 -5.69 9.56
CA GLY A 128 16.97 -7.08 9.20
C GLY A 128 15.83 -7.24 8.19
N SER A 129 15.19 -6.15 7.77
CA SER A 129 14.25 -6.20 6.64
C SER A 129 15.00 -6.38 5.31
N ARG A 130 14.33 -6.96 4.32
CA ARG A 130 14.87 -7.10 2.96
C ARG A 130 14.87 -5.79 2.16
N VAL A 131 14.30 -4.72 2.73
CA VAL A 131 14.11 -3.42 2.08
C VAL A 131 15.41 -2.63 2.06
N ILE A 132 16.14 -2.66 3.18
CA ILE A 132 17.38 -1.91 3.36
C ILE A 132 18.51 -2.91 3.58
N GLY A 133 19.36 -3.07 2.56
CA GLY A 133 20.52 -3.96 2.66
C GLY A 133 21.48 -3.53 3.78
N PRO A 134 22.22 -4.48 4.37
CA PRO A 134 23.16 -4.18 5.45
C PRO A 134 24.22 -3.16 4.99
N GLY A 135 24.43 -2.11 5.80
CA GLY A 135 25.44 -1.07 5.60
C GLY A 135 25.09 0.07 4.64
N ARG A 136 24.02 -0.02 3.85
CA ARG A 136 23.66 1.01 2.86
C ARG A 136 22.76 2.13 3.37
N GLY A 137 22.10 1.96 4.49
CA GLY A 137 21.07 2.90 4.95
C GLY A 137 21.59 4.31 5.23
N THR A 138 22.81 4.47 5.73
CA THR A 138 23.40 5.75 6.07
C THR A 138 23.87 6.56 4.86
N GLU A 139 24.37 5.90 3.82
CA GLU A 139 24.82 6.54 2.57
C GLU A 139 23.64 7.05 1.74
N LEU A 140 22.53 6.29 1.71
CA LEU A 140 21.31 6.61 0.96
C LEU A 140 20.40 7.65 1.64
N ALA A 141 20.70 7.97 2.91
CA ALA A 141 19.86 8.78 3.78
C ALA A 141 20.22 10.27 3.78
N GLY A 142 20.87 10.77 2.75
CA GLY A 142 21.34 12.15 2.64
C GLY A 142 20.20 13.16 2.64
N ILE A 143 20.44 14.35 3.23
CA ILE A 143 19.61 15.53 3.02
C ILE A 143 19.90 16.04 1.62
N THR A 144 18.87 16.10 0.76
CA THR A 144 19.05 16.59 -0.61
C THR A 144 19.23 18.09 -0.63
N GLU A 145 19.92 18.59 -1.64
CA GLU A 145 20.05 20.02 -1.87
C GLU A 145 18.70 20.73 -2.10
N ALA A 146 17.74 20.03 -2.69
CA ALA A 146 16.40 20.53 -2.87
C ALA A 146 15.66 20.70 -1.53
N MET A 147 15.86 19.81 -0.57
CA MET A 147 15.31 19.97 0.80
C MET A 147 15.88 21.22 1.47
N ARG A 148 17.19 21.48 1.38
CA ARG A 148 17.82 22.69 1.93
C ARG A 148 17.29 23.94 1.27
N ARG A 149 17.27 23.98 -0.07
CA ARG A 149 16.74 25.12 -0.82
C ARG A 149 15.30 25.45 -0.49
N LEU A 150 14.43 24.45 -0.39
CA LEU A 150 13.03 24.69 -0.02
C LEU A 150 12.94 25.22 1.42
N ARG A 151 13.73 24.66 2.33
CA ARG A 151 13.78 25.09 3.72
C ARG A 151 14.19 26.56 3.90
N GLU A 152 15.04 27.08 3.04
CA GLU A 152 15.52 28.48 3.06
C GLU A 152 14.52 29.47 2.46
N GLN A 153 13.51 28.98 1.74
CA GLN A 153 12.50 29.85 1.13
C GLN A 153 11.57 30.51 2.16
N PRO A 154 11.01 31.67 1.84
CA PRO A 154 9.94 32.29 2.63
C PRO A 154 8.75 31.35 2.81
N LEU A 155 7.99 31.56 3.90
CA LEU A 155 6.83 30.74 4.25
C LEU A 155 5.82 30.62 3.10
N ALA A 156 5.55 31.71 2.38
CA ALA A 156 4.63 31.71 1.24
C ALA A 156 5.03 30.71 0.16
N VAL A 157 6.33 30.65 -0.18
CA VAL A 157 6.87 29.72 -1.19
C VAL A 157 6.84 28.27 -0.68
N ARG A 158 7.22 28.04 0.59
CA ARG A 158 7.16 26.72 1.20
C ARG A 158 5.75 26.17 1.22
N ARG A 159 4.77 27.01 1.60
CA ARG A 159 3.34 26.68 1.59
C ARG A 159 2.86 26.29 0.20
N GLU A 160 3.15 27.12 -0.82
CA GLU A 160 2.73 26.87 -2.19
C GLU A 160 3.28 25.54 -2.72
N VAL A 161 4.58 25.31 -2.55
CA VAL A 161 5.23 24.06 -2.99
C VAL A 161 4.65 22.84 -2.26
N TYR A 162 4.43 22.95 -0.95
CA TYR A 162 3.88 21.87 -0.14
C TYR A 162 2.44 21.53 -0.55
N LEU A 163 1.60 22.54 -0.71
CA LEU A 163 0.21 22.34 -1.15
C LEU A 163 0.13 21.67 -2.51
N ARG A 164 0.95 22.12 -3.48
CA ARG A 164 0.92 21.59 -4.84
C ARG A 164 1.55 20.20 -4.95
N GLU A 165 2.77 20.03 -4.44
CA GLU A 165 3.58 18.84 -4.70
C GLU A 165 3.32 17.70 -3.70
N ARG A 166 2.80 18.02 -2.51
CA ARG A 166 2.53 17.02 -1.47
C ARG A 166 1.04 16.78 -1.26
N ILE A 167 0.30 17.82 -0.87
CA ILE A 167 -1.10 17.65 -0.46
C ILE A 167 -1.98 17.33 -1.66
N GLN A 168 -1.92 18.12 -2.73
CA GLN A 168 -2.75 17.95 -3.92
C GLN A 168 -2.47 16.62 -4.63
N VAL A 169 -1.19 16.28 -4.86
CA VAL A 169 -0.79 15.04 -5.51
C VAL A 169 -1.26 13.83 -4.70
N GLN A 170 -1.10 13.87 -3.37
CA GLN A 170 -1.53 12.80 -2.49
C GLN A 170 -3.05 12.64 -2.48
N GLN A 171 -3.79 13.74 -2.44
CA GLN A 171 -5.25 13.76 -2.47
C GLN A 171 -5.79 13.16 -3.77
N GLU A 172 -5.25 13.56 -4.93
CA GLU A 172 -5.64 13.01 -6.23
C GLU A 172 -5.36 11.51 -6.32
N TRP A 173 -4.22 11.08 -5.77
CA TRP A 173 -3.88 9.67 -5.70
C TRP A 173 -4.90 8.88 -4.87
N TYR A 174 -5.27 9.37 -3.68
CA TYR A 174 -6.28 8.73 -2.83
C TYR A 174 -7.65 8.68 -3.52
N ARG A 175 -8.10 9.78 -4.12
CA ARG A 175 -9.37 9.82 -4.89
C ARG A 175 -9.38 8.83 -6.05
N SER A 176 -8.28 8.74 -6.77
CA SER A 176 -8.13 7.77 -7.88
C SER A 176 -8.18 6.33 -7.39
N LYS A 177 -7.47 6.02 -6.30
CA LYS A 177 -7.46 4.68 -5.69
C LYS A 177 -8.80 4.30 -5.09
N SER A 178 -9.49 5.21 -4.41
CA SER A 178 -10.84 4.99 -3.90
C SER A 178 -11.80 4.61 -5.03
N ARG A 179 -11.84 5.39 -6.12
CA ARG A 179 -12.69 5.09 -7.30
C ARG A 179 -12.33 3.77 -7.97
N TYR A 180 -11.04 3.45 -8.08
CA TYR A 180 -10.59 2.16 -8.61
C TYR A 180 -11.09 1.00 -7.74
N CYS A 181 -10.85 1.08 -6.42
CA CYS A 181 -11.26 0.05 -5.47
C CYS A 181 -12.79 -0.10 -5.42
N ALA A 182 -13.54 1.00 -5.45
CA ALA A 182 -15.01 0.95 -5.49
C ALA A 182 -15.53 0.22 -6.73
N ARG A 183 -14.97 0.53 -7.92
CA ARG A 183 -15.34 -0.16 -9.17
C ARG A 183 -14.96 -1.64 -9.15
N ALA A 184 -13.75 -1.96 -8.72
CA ALA A 184 -13.30 -3.36 -8.63
C ALA A 184 -14.14 -4.15 -7.60
N GLY A 185 -14.46 -3.53 -6.45
CA GLY A 185 -15.34 -4.12 -5.45
C GLY A 185 -16.74 -4.36 -5.96
N HIS A 186 -17.31 -3.43 -6.72
CA HIS A 186 -18.62 -3.62 -7.36
C HIS A 186 -18.61 -4.84 -8.30
N TRP A 187 -17.65 -4.93 -9.22
CA TRP A 187 -17.58 -6.05 -10.17
C TRP A 187 -17.32 -7.39 -9.50
N THR A 188 -16.45 -7.45 -8.49
CA THR A 188 -16.23 -8.69 -7.73
C THR A 188 -17.46 -9.07 -6.92
N GLY A 189 -18.24 -8.10 -6.43
CA GLY A 189 -19.52 -8.33 -5.78
C GLY A 189 -20.58 -8.90 -6.74
N VAL A 190 -20.68 -8.33 -7.93
CA VAL A 190 -21.59 -8.84 -8.99
C VAL A 190 -21.23 -10.28 -9.37
N LEU A 191 -19.95 -10.57 -9.60
CA LEU A 191 -19.48 -11.95 -9.87
C LEU A 191 -19.76 -12.89 -8.70
N GLY A 192 -19.64 -12.41 -7.46
CA GLY A 192 -19.96 -13.16 -6.24
C GLY A 192 -21.41 -13.56 -6.11
N VAL A 193 -22.33 -12.91 -6.83
CA VAL A 193 -23.75 -13.29 -6.91
C VAL A 193 -24.05 -14.09 -8.18
N VAL A 194 -23.54 -13.65 -9.32
CA VAL A 194 -23.85 -14.26 -10.63
C VAL A 194 -23.29 -15.68 -10.73
N LEU A 195 -22.08 -15.94 -10.25
CA LEU A 195 -21.48 -17.27 -10.33
C LEU A 195 -22.23 -18.33 -9.49
N PRO A 196 -22.58 -18.09 -8.21
CA PRO A 196 -23.43 -19.01 -7.47
C PRO A 196 -24.83 -19.19 -8.09
N ALA A 197 -25.44 -18.12 -8.62
CA ALA A 197 -26.71 -18.22 -9.31
C ALA A 197 -26.64 -19.11 -10.56
N LEU A 198 -25.56 -18.97 -11.36
CA LEU A 198 -25.26 -19.87 -12.48
C LEU A 198 -25.08 -21.30 -12.00
N GLY A 199 -24.33 -21.51 -10.90
CA GLY A 199 -24.17 -22.81 -10.26
C GLY A 199 -25.49 -23.46 -9.89
N LEU A 200 -26.43 -22.69 -9.31
CA LEU A 200 -27.77 -23.16 -8.99
C LEU A 200 -28.55 -23.63 -10.23
N VAL A 201 -28.52 -22.80 -11.30
CA VAL A 201 -29.17 -23.19 -12.57
C VAL A 201 -28.59 -24.48 -13.13
N LEU A 202 -27.25 -24.60 -13.15
CA LEU A 202 -26.57 -25.80 -13.63
C LEU A 202 -26.91 -27.03 -12.77
N ALA A 203 -27.03 -26.87 -11.46
CA ALA A 203 -27.41 -27.94 -10.54
C ALA A 203 -28.82 -28.44 -10.85
N VAL A 204 -29.77 -27.54 -11.07
CA VAL A 204 -31.16 -27.91 -11.43
C VAL A 204 -31.21 -28.63 -12.79
N LEU A 205 -30.53 -28.08 -13.80
CA LEU A 205 -30.51 -28.69 -15.14
C LEU A 205 -29.85 -30.08 -15.10
N ARG A 206 -28.82 -30.28 -14.30
CA ARG A 206 -28.20 -31.60 -14.08
C ARG A 206 -29.18 -32.57 -13.40
N ALA A 207 -29.90 -32.12 -12.38
CA ALA A 207 -30.91 -32.90 -11.70
C ALA A 207 -32.06 -33.33 -12.63
N LEU A 208 -32.37 -32.53 -13.64
CA LEU A 208 -33.36 -32.84 -14.70
C LEU A 208 -32.79 -33.74 -15.82
N GLY A 209 -31.52 -34.13 -15.75
CA GLY A 209 -30.87 -35.00 -16.74
C GLY A 209 -30.51 -34.31 -18.04
N ALA A 210 -30.43 -32.97 -18.07
CA ALA A 210 -30.15 -32.21 -19.29
C ALA A 210 -28.72 -32.40 -19.81
N PHE A 211 -27.75 -32.74 -18.91
CA PHE A 211 -26.35 -33.05 -19.25
C PHE A 211 -25.67 -33.87 -18.17
N THR A 212 -24.54 -34.53 -18.52
CA THR A 212 -23.79 -35.42 -17.64
C THR A 212 -22.49 -34.78 -17.12
N TYR A 213 -21.93 -33.78 -17.83
CA TYR A 213 -20.70 -33.10 -17.44
C TYR A 213 -20.84 -32.35 -16.10
N ASP A 214 -19.81 -32.41 -15.25
CA ASP A 214 -19.80 -31.71 -13.95
C ASP A 214 -19.42 -30.21 -14.07
N ALA A 215 -20.26 -29.45 -14.79
CA ALA A 215 -20.11 -28.00 -14.88
C ALA A 215 -20.28 -27.28 -13.54
N LEU A 216 -21.00 -27.90 -12.59
CA LEU A 216 -21.24 -27.34 -11.26
C LEU A 216 -19.95 -27.23 -10.46
N GLY A 217 -19.09 -28.28 -10.45
CA GLY A 217 -17.80 -28.27 -9.76
C GLY A 217 -16.88 -27.16 -10.29
N THR A 218 -16.82 -27.01 -11.62
CA THR A 218 -16.04 -25.95 -12.29
C THR A 218 -16.51 -24.56 -11.89
N VAL A 219 -17.82 -24.28 -11.98
CA VAL A 219 -18.38 -22.96 -11.63
C VAL A 219 -18.17 -22.67 -10.15
N SER A 220 -18.33 -23.64 -9.28
CA SER A 220 -18.07 -23.50 -7.83
C SER A 220 -16.63 -23.15 -7.53
N ALA A 221 -15.66 -23.78 -8.21
CA ALA A 221 -14.24 -23.46 -8.05
C ALA A 221 -13.89 -22.05 -8.53
N VAL A 222 -14.45 -21.62 -9.65
CA VAL A 222 -14.29 -20.24 -10.15
C VAL A 222 -14.91 -19.24 -9.16
N ALA A 223 -16.11 -19.50 -8.65
CA ALA A 223 -16.76 -18.65 -7.65
C ALA A 223 -15.93 -18.53 -6.36
N ALA A 224 -15.38 -19.64 -5.87
CA ALA A 224 -14.49 -19.66 -4.72
C ALA A 224 -13.19 -18.84 -4.98
N SER A 225 -12.59 -18.97 -6.17
CA SER A 225 -11.42 -18.24 -6.58
C SER A 225 -11.68 -16.73 -6.66
N VAL A 226 -12.83 -16.31 -7.21
CA VAL A 226 -13.23 -14.88 -7.26
C VAL A 226 -13.44 -14.33 -5.84
N THR A 227 -14.08 -15.10 -4.97
CA THR A 227 -14.30 -14.72 -3.56
C THR A 227 -12.96 -14.58 -2.81
N ALA A 228 -12.07 -15.56 -2.95
CA ALA A 228 -10.74 -15.52 -2.34
C ALA A 228 -9.93 -14.32 -2.86
N TRP A 229 -10.00 -14.03 -4.16
CA TRP A 229 -9.38 -12.85 -4.74
C TRP A 229 -9.93 -11.54 -4.16
N ALA A 230 -11.25 -11.41 -4.04
CA ALA A 230 -11.89 -10.22 -3.48
C ALA A 230 -11.48 -10.00 -2.01
N GLN A 231 -11.40 -11.08 -1.23
CA GLN A 231 -10.92 -11.02 0.15
C GLN A 231 -9.44 -10.66 0.27
N LEU A 232 -8.60 -11.22 -0.60
CA LEU A 232 -7.16 -10.89 -0.66
C LEU A 232 -6.97 -9.41 -1.01
N ARG A 233 -7.75 -8.88 -1.95
CA ARG A 233 -7.62 -7.50 -2.44
C ARG A 233 -8.30 -6.47 -1.56
N GLN A 234 -9.25 -6.85 -0.70
CA GLN A 234 -9.96 -5.99 0.25
C GLN A 234 -10.49 -4.69 -0.39
N TYR A 235 -11.10 -4.80 -1.57
CA TYR A 235 -11.50 -3.64 -2.36
C TYR A 235 -12.44 -2.68 -1.62
N ALA A 236 -13.49 -3.19 -0.94
CA ALA A 236 -14.47 -2.36 -0.27
C ALA A 236 -13.89 -1.58 0.94
N PRO A 237 -13.16 -2.21 1.89
CA PRO A 237 -12.54 -1.46 2.99
C PRO A 237 -11.46 -0.48 2.51
N LEU A 238 -10.69 -0.82 1.45
CA LEU A 238 -9.72 0.10 0.86
C LEU A 238 -10.37 1.29 0.16
N ALA A 239 -11.51 1.09 -0.52
CA ALA A 239 -12.24 2.19 -1.14
C ALA A 239 -12.69 3.23 -0.09
N ALA A 240 -13.24 2.76 1.05
CA ALA A 240 -13.66 3.61 2.14
C ALA A 240 -12.48 4.32 2.81
N ALA A 241 -11.37 3.61 3.10
CA ALA A 241 -10.19 4.17 3.73
C ALA A 241 -9.54 5.27 2.85
N TYR A 242 -9.38 5.00 1.55
CA TYR A 242 -8.85 6.02 0.62
C TYR A 242 -9.79 7.21 0.43
N GLY A 243 -11.12 7.00 0.47
CA GLY A 243 -12.10 8.08 0.46
C GLY A 243 -11.92 9.00 1.65
N LEU A 244 -11.92 8.42 2.85
CA LEU A 244 -11.73 9.17 4.09
C LEU A 244 -10.41 9.95 4.11
N ALA A 245 -9.30 9.31 3.71
CA ALA A 245 -8.00 9.97 3.64
C ALA A 245 -7.99 11.14 2.64
N ALA A 246 -8.70 11.03 1.52
CA ALA A 246 -8.84 12.14 0.57
C ALA A 246 -9.63 13.31 1.14
N ASP A 247 -10.68 13.05 1.93
CA ASP A 247 -11.49 14.07 2.59
C ASP A 247 -10.73 14.75 3.74
N GLU A 248 -9.97 13.99 4.52
CA GLU A 248 -9.07 14.54 5.55
C GLU A 248 -8.04 15.50 4.93
N LEU A 249 -7.42 15.10 3.80
CA LEU A 249 -6.47 15.97 3.10
C LEU A 249 -7.12 17.22 2.53
N GLU A 250 -8.39 17.18 2.15
CA GLU A 250 -9.14 18.37 1.73
C GLU A 250 -9.29 19.36 2.89
N LEU A 251 -9.65 18.88 4.08
CA LEU A 251 -9.74 19.72 5.29
C LEU A 251 -8.40 20.35 5.65
N ILE A 252 -7.32 19.54 5.62
CA ILE A 252 -5.96 20.01 5.87
C ILE A 252 -5.57 21.07 4.84
N ARG A 253 -5.86 20.85 3.57
CA ARG A 253 -5.61 21.83 2.50
C ARG A 253 -6.30 23.15 2.77
N HIS A 254 -7.55 23.14 3.19
CA HIS A 254 -8.28 24.36 3.56
C HIS A 254 -7.63 25.09 4.73
N GLN A 255 -7.24 24.37 5.79
CA GLN A 255 -6.57 24.97 6.95
C GLN A 255 -5.23 25.60 6.56
N LEU A 256 -4.40 24.91 5.78
CA LEU A 256 -3.11 25.42 5.31
C LEU A 256 -3.27 26.64 4.37
N THR A 257 -4.35 26.68 3.57
CA THR A 257 -4.62 27.78 2.66
C THR A 257 -5.15 29.01 3.40
N ALA A 258 -5.94 28.80 4.45
CA ALA A 258 -6.55 29.87 5.25
C ALA A 258 -5.55 30.56 6.21
N LEU A 259 -4.32 30.03 6.35
CA LEU A 259 -3.30 30.62 7.21
C LEU A 259 -2.95 32.05 6.75
N ASP A 260 -3.10 32.99 7.66
CA ASP A 260 -2.63 34.39 7.48
C ASP A 260 -1.10 34.40 7.57
N LEU A 261 -0.46 34.73 6.44
CA LEU A 261 1.00 34.73 6.34
C LEU A 261 1.65 35.99 6.92
N GLU A 262 0.87 37.03 7.13
CA GLU A 262 1.34 38.33 7.71
C GLU A 262 1.25 38.33 9.25
N SER A 263 0.62 37.32 9.85
CA SER A 263 0.55 37.16 11.29
C SER A 263 1.93 36.94 11.90
N ALA A 264 2.19 37.54 13.06
CA ALA A 264 3.42 37.33 13.82
C ALA A 264 3.67 35.88 14.18
N ASP A 265 2.61 35.06 14.31
CA ASP A 265 2.64 33.67 14.67
C ASP A 265 2.59 32.69 13.45
N ALA A 266 2.62 33.25 12.23
CA ALA A 266 2.41 32.47 11.00
C ALA A 266 3.36 31.28 10.90
N GLU A 267 4.64 31.43 11.20
CA GLU A 267 5.64 30.35 11.17
C GLU A 267 5.34 29.27 12.22
N GLU A 268 4.84 29.65 13.39
CA GLU A 268 4.50 28.70 14.44
C GLU A 268 3.25 27.89 14.10
N ILE A 269 2.22 28.56 13.64
CA ILE A 269 0.97 27.92 13.20
C ILE A 269 1.25 27.00 12.03
N TRP A 270 2.03 27.47 11.05
CA TRP A 270 2.48 26.67 9.91
C TRP A 270 3.20 25.38 10.34
N ALA A 271 4.18 25.51 11.25
CA ALA A 271 4.98 24.37 11.69
C ALA A 271 4.12 23.29 12.34
N ARG A 272 3.11 23.68 13.13
CA ARG A 272 2.14 22.76 13.73
C ARG A 272 1.25 22.11 12.68
N LEU A 273 0.62 22.91 11.82
CA LEU A 273 -0.27 22.40 10.76
C LEU A 273 0.45 21.46 9.80
N ALA A 274 1.67 21.79 9.39
CA ALA A 274 2.46 20.93 8.51
C ALA A 274 2.88 19.61 9.19
N ARG A 275 3.18 19.64 10.51
CA ARG A 275 3.38 18.40 11.28
C ARG A 275 2.13 17.55 11.30
N ASP A 276 0.99 18.15 11.66
CA ASP A 276 -0.28 17.44 11.81
C ASP A 276 -0.74 16.84 10.47
N ALA A 277 -0.49 17.56 9.37
CA ALA A 277 -0.72 17.07 8.02
C ALA A 277 0.12 15.82 7.69
N GLU A 278 1.43 15.86 7.96
CA GLU A 278 2.31 14.70 7.73
C GLU A 278 1.98 13.53 8.66
N ASP A 279 1.56 13.80 9.91
CA ASP A 279 1.14 12.77 10.85
C ASP A 279 -0.20 12.14 10.42
N ALA A 280 -1.12 12.91 9.84
CA ALA A 280 -2.36 12.40 9.27
C ALA A 280 -2.11 11.47 8.09
N VAL A 281 -1.26 11.89 7.14
CA VAL A 281 -0.85 11.06 6.00
C VAL A 281 -0.14 9.78 6.45
N SER A 282 0.68 9.86 7.50
CA SER A 282 1.45 8.73 8.04
C SER A 282 0.60 7.73 8.84
N ARG A 283 -0.49 8.16 9.50
CA ARG A 283 -1.35 7.30 10.35
C ARG A 283 -1.98 6.13 9.61
N GLU A 284 -2.30 6.30 8.35
CA GLU A 284 -2.83 5.22 7.52
C GLU A 284 -1.86 4.03 7.46
N HIS A 285 -0.56 4.30 7.46
CA HIS A 285 0.47 3.26 7.39
C HIS A 285 0.74 2.59 8.75
N THR A 286 0.59 3.31 9.86
CA THR A 286 0.76 2.74 11.22
C THR A 286 -0.39 1.83 11.62
N THR A 287 -1.61 2.07 11.18
CA THR A 287 -2.75 1.17 11.39
C THR A 287 -2.58 -0.18 10.71
N TRP A 288 -1.86 -0.22 9.58
CA TRP A 288 -1.49 -1.47 8.91
C TRP A 288 -0.42 -2.25 9.69
N GLN A 289 0.55 -1.57 10.30
CA GLN A 289 1.58 -2.19 11.15
C GLN A 289 0.95 -2.83 12.42
N ALA A 290 0.05 -2.13 13.09
CA ALA A 290 -0.63 -2.63 14.29
C ALA A 290 -1.48 -3.89 13.99
N ARG A 291 -2.15 -3.96 12.83
CA ARG A 291 -2.88 -5.18 12.41
C ARG A 291 -1.96 -6.37 12.15
N ARG A 292 -0.70 -6.15 11.79
CA ARG A 292 0.29 -7.19 11.57
C ARG A 292 0.82 -7.77 12.88
N GLU A 293 1.08 -6.94 13.89
CA GLU A 293 1.57 -7.39 15.20
C GLU A 293 0.57 -8.33 15.88
N ILE A 294 -0.74 -8.04 15.76
CA ILE A 294 -1.79 -8.90 16.28
C ILE A 294 -1.78 -10.29 15.60
N ARG A 295 -1.53 -10.37 14.28
CA ARG A 295 -1.46 -11.64 13.57
C ARG A 295 -0.22 -12.47 13.92
N THR A 296 0.94 -11.84 14.08
CA THR A 296 2.19 -12.52 14.40
C THR A 296 2.27 -12.98 15.86
N THR A 297 1.55 -12.35 16.77
CA THR A 297 1.41 -12.83 18.17
C THR A 297 0.48 -14.04 18.24
N THR A 298 -0.61 -14.06 17.49
CA THR A 298 -1.54 -15.21 17.45
C THR A 298 -0.90 -16.46 16.84
N ASP A 299 -0.03 -16.30 15.80
CA ASP A 299 0.70 -17.41 15.17
C ASP A 299 1.90 -17.94 16.00
N ARG A 300 2.31 -17.25 17.06
CA ARG A 300 3.36 -17.70 17.99
C ARG A 300 2.82 -18.41 19.23
N GLU A 301 1.53 -18.33 19.50
CA GLU A 301 0.87 -18.96 20.64
C GLU A 301 0.18 -20.31 20.26
N HIS A 302 0.28 -20.74 19.03
CA HIS A 302 -0.12 -22.04 18.50
C HIS A 302 1.07 -22.78 17.90
#